data_ef91e26921aad985f834176e3d3ff4b5
#
_entry.id   ef91e26921aad985f834176e3d3ff4b5
#
_cell.length_a   1.000
_cell.length_b   1.000
_cell.length_c   1.000
_cell.angle_alpha   90.00
_cell.angle_beta   90.00
_cell.angle_gamma   90.00
#
_symmetry.space_group_name_H-M   'P 1'
#
loop_
_entity.id
_entity.type
_entity.pdbx_description
1 polymer ?
#
loop_
_entity_poly.entity_id
_entity_poly.type
_entity_poly.pdbx_seq_one_letter_code
_entity_poly.pdbx_strand_id
1 'polypeptide(L)'
;MKTIVVGLGLIGGSIALDLKEKKFATEVVGVDLRSDHGKQALDLGLVDQVTGLTQALQGADLVVLAIPMSAMNRLLPQILNEASENTSITDVGSTKGKLAQLVQDHPKRRQYVPSHPMAGTENSGPQAALRGLFAGKTAVICDKDQSAGHHLKRVEAMYDALEMRMIYMSSTEHDIHAAFVSHLSHISSFVLANTVLDMEKNVATIFDLAGGGFESTVRLAKSSPEMWTPIFEQNADSVEHALDAYIGHLKEFQSALREKKWDKIQTQLKRANEIRRVLQSIDDKKKVTR
;
A
#
# COMPACT_ATOMS: atom_id res chain seq x y z
N MET A 1 -1.37 -6.67 -25.14
CA MET A 1 -2.31 -5.82 -24.36
C MET A 1 -1.62 -4.50 -24.06
N LYS A 2 -2.26 -3.38 -24.34
CA LYS A 2 -1.77 -2.03 -24.02
C LYS A 2 -2.11 -1.71 -22.55
N THR A 3 -1.09 -1.52 -21.73
CA THR A 3 -1.24 -1.22 -20.30
C THR A 3 -0.75 0.20 -20.01
N ILE A 4 -1.57 0.97 -19.31
CA ILE A 4 -1.23 2.32 -18.86
C ILE A 4 -0.89 2.28 -17.37
N VAL A 5 0.26 2.85 -17.00
CA VAL A 5 0.63 3.02 -15.60
C VAL A 5 0.67 4.52 -15.29
N VAL A 6 -0.25 4.95 -14.44
CA VAL A 6 -0.37 6.34 -13.98
C VAL A 6 0.35 6.46 -12.64
N GLY A 7 1.46 7.21 -12.63
CA GLY A 7 2.42 7.29 -11.52
C GLY A 7 3.57 6.31 -11.69
N LEU A 8 4.75 6.84 -11.97
CA LEU A 8 5.96 6.07 -12.28
C LEU A 8 6.96 6.00 -11.11
N GLY A 9 6.44 6.07 -9.88
CA GLY A 9 7.24 5.87 -8.66
C GLY A 9 7.61 4.39 -8.43
N LEU A 10 8.00 4.06 -7.19
CA LEU A 10 8.36 2.69 -6.79
C LEU A 10 7.34 1.64 -7.27
N ILE A 11 6.08 1.81 -6.88
CA ILE A 11 5.04 0.79 -7.15
C ILE A 11 4.70 0.73 -8.64
N GLY A 12 4.35 1.87 -9.25
CA GLY A 12 4.00 1.90 -10.67
C GLY A 12 5.14 1.49 -11.59
N GLY A 13 6.37 1.96 -11.30
CA GLY A 13 7.57 1.56 -12.04
C GLY A 13 7.86 0.07 -11.93
N SER A 14 7.72 -0.52 -10.73
CA SER A 14 7.91 -1.97 -10.54
C SER A 14 6.83 -2.80 -11.27
N ILE A 15 5.56 -2.37 -11.24
CA ILE A 15 4.48 -3.01 -12.00
C ILE A 15 4.80 -2.95 -13.49
N ALA A 16 5.13 -1.76 -14.01
CA ALA A 16 5.46 -1.56 -15.42
C ALA A 16 6.60 -2.49 -15.88
N LEU A 17 7.68 -2.54 -15.10
CA LEU A 17 8.84 -3.36 -15.37
C LEU A 17 8.51 -4.86 -15.42
N ASP A 18 7.83 -5.37 -14.38
CA ASP A 18 7.48 -6.78 -14.29
C ASP A 18 6.49 -7.21 -15.39
N LEU A 19 5.48 -6.38 -15.71
CA LEU A 19 4.49 -6.67 -16.76
C LEU A 19 5.13 -6.73 -18.17
N LYS A 20 6.15 -5.91 -18.43
CA LYS A 20 6.95 -5.98 -19.66
C LYS A 20 7.77 -7.27 -19.73
N GLU A 21 8.56 -7.55 -18.68
CA GLU A 21 9.44 -8.70 -18.65
C GLU A 21 8.70 -10.03 -18.76
N LYS A 22 7.56 -10.12 -18.09
CA LYS A 22 6.69 -11.31 -18.12
C LYS A 22 5.81 -11.39 -19.36
N LYS A 23 5.95 -10.42 -20.30
CA LYS A 23 5.21 -10.36 -21.57
C LYS A 23 3.68 -10.34 -21.37
N PHE A 24 3.22 -9.88 -20.20
CA PHE A 24 1.81 -9.66 -19.96
C PHE A 24 1.30 -8.47 -20.77
N ALA A 25 2.03 -7.37 -20.78
CA ALA A 25 1.77 -6.23 -21.63
C ALA A 25 2.62 -6.31 -22.91
N THR A 26 2.01 -5.99 -24.07
CA THR A 26 2.72 -5.82 -25.35
C THR A 26 3.25 -4.41 -25.51
N GLU A 27 2.66 -3.47 -24.78
CA GLU A 27 3.03 -2.05 -24.73
C GLU A 27 2.69 -1.51 -23.33
N VAL A 28 3.64 -0.84 -22.69
CA VAL A 28 3.44 -0.14 -21.41
C VAL A 28 3.65 1.34 -21.59
N VAL A 29 2.58 2.12 -21.39
CA VAL A 29 2.60 3.57 -21.48
C VAL A 29 2.57 4.17 -20.09
N GLY A 30 3.57 5.00 -19.79
CA GLY A 30 3.67 5.75 -18.54
C GLY A 30 2.94 7.09 -18.62
N VAL A 31 2.29 7.46 -17.53
CA VAL A 31 1.75 8.80 -17.29
C VAL A 31 2.25 9.28 -15.94
N ASP A 32 2.95 10.40 -15.89
CA ASP A 32 3.39 11.01 -14.64
C ASP A 32 3.24 12.53 -14.70
N LEU A 33 2.88 13.15 -13.58
CA LEU A 33 2.75 14.60 -13.48
C LEU A 33 4.13 15.29 -13.55
N ARG A 34 5.15 14.61 -13.05
CA ARG A 34 6.52 15.09 -13.04
C ARG A 34 7.24 14.64 -14.32
N SER A 35 7.63 15.60 -15.15
CA SER A 35 8.34 15.31 -16.41
C SER A 35 9.70 14.63 -16.20
N ASP A 36 10.38 14.92 -15.08
CA ASP A 36 11.63 14.27 -14.70
C ASP A 36 11.42 12.79 -14.34
N HIS A 37 10.32 12.42 -13.67
CA HIS A 37 9.95 11.04 -13.42
C HIS A 37 9.66 10.27 -14.72
N GLY A 38 8.92 10.89 -15.64
CA GLY A 38 8.66 10.31 -16.95
C GLY A 38 9.94 10.02 -17.73
N LYS A 39 10.87 10.98 -17.77
CA LYS A 39 12.16 10.81 -18.41
C LYS A 39 12.99 9.70 -17.77
N GLN A 40 13.11 9.71 -16.45
CA GLN A 40 13.82 8.65 -15.72
C GLN A 40 13.23 7.27 -15.97
N ALA A 41 11.89 7.14 -16.01
CA ALA A 41 11.23 5.87 -16.28
C ALA A 41 11.53 5.34 -17.68
N LEU A 42 11.63 6.21 -18.69
CA LEU A 42 12.10 5.84 -20.04
C LEU A 42 13.56 5.42 -20.03
N ASP A 43 14.45 6.22 -19.44
CA ASP A 43 15.88 5.94 -19.38
C ASP A 43 16.19 4.61 -18.66
N LEU A 44 15.39 4.26 -17.65
CA LEU A 44 15.47 2.99 -16.92
C LEU A 44 14.75 1.82 -17.63
N GLY A 45 14.09 2.07 -18.76
CA GLY A 45 13.35 1.04 -19.50
C GLY A 45 12.10 0.52 -18.81
N LEU A 46 11.57 1.22 -17.81
CA LEU A 46 10.37 0.83 -17.06
C LEU A 46 9.13 0.82 -17.96
N VAL A 47 9.04 1.78 -18.88
CA VAL A 47 7.92 1.96 -19.82
C VAL A 47 8.45 2.09 -21.25
N ASP A 48 7.58 1.86 -22.25
CA ASP A 48 7.93 1.97 -23.67
C ASP A 48 7.80 3.40 -24.17
N GLN A 49 6.85 4.15 -23.60
CA GLN A 49 6.66 5.57 -23.87
C GLN A 49 6.03 6.29 -22.68
N VAL A 50 6.15 7.61 -22.66
CA VAL A 50 5.49 8.48 -21.69
C VAL A 50 4.67 9.54 -22.47
N THR A 51 3.42 9.72 -22.07
CA THR A 51 2.52 10.68 -22.72
C THR A 51 1.49 11.26 -21.74
N GLY A 52 0.68 12.21 -22.20
CA GLY A 52 -0.42 12.75 -21.40
C GLY A 52 -1.55 11.74 -21.21
N LEU A 53 -2.32 11.86 -20.11
CA LEU A 53 -3.36 10.90 -19.73
C LEU A 53 -4.38 10.64 -20.85
N THR A 54 -4.98 11.68 -21.42
CA THR A 54 -6.01 11.54 -22.46
C THR A 54 -5.49 10.79 -23.70
N GLN A 55 -4.24 11.04 -24.10
CA GLN A 55 -3.61 10.31 -25.20
C GLN A 55 -3.32 8.86 -24.83
N ALA A 56 -2.83 8.63 -23.61
CA ALA A 56 -2.55 7.28 -23.10
C ALA A 56 -3.77 6.38 -23.12
N LEU A 57 -4.94 6.91 -22.73
CA LEU A 57 -6.21 6.17 -22.64
C LEU A 57 -6.71 5.64 -23.98
N GLN A 58 -6.27 6.21 -25.11
CA GLN A 58 -6.69 5.74 -26.44
C GLN A 58 -6.20 4.32 -26.69
N GLY A 59 -7.15 3.39 -26.86
CA GLY A 59 -6.88 1.98 -27.10
C GLY A 59 -6.27 1.23 -25.90
N ALA A 60 -6.40 1.78 -24.70
CA ALA A 60 -5.94 1.12 -23.48
C ALA A 60 -6.82 -0.10 -23.13
N ASP A 61 -6.17 -1.22 -22.82
CA ASP A 61 -6.83 -2.40 -22.28
C ASP A 61 -6.89 -2.37 -20.73
N LEU A 62 -5.82 -1.92 -20.09
CA LEU A 62 -5.67 -1.85 -18.65
C LEU A 62 -5.06 -0.52 -18.22
N VAL A 63 -5.63 0.09 -17.19
CA VAL A 63 -5.10 1.27 -16.50
C VAL A 63 -4.82 0.93 -15.04
N VAL A 64 -3.59 1.16 -14.61
CA VAL A 64 -3.14 0.98 -13.23
C VAL A 64 -2.83 2.34 -12.62
N LEU A 65 -3.57 2.73 -11.59
CA LEU A 65 -3.38 3.97 -10.84
C LEU A 65 -2.41 3.74 -9.68
N ALA A 66 -1.19 4.22 -9.83
CA ALA A 66 -0.11 4.10 -8.83
C ALA A 66 0.36 5.49 -8.34
N ILE A 67 -0.58 6.36 -8.04
CA ILE A 67 -0.39 7.75 -7.60
C ILE A 67 -0.83 7.94 -6.15
N PRO A 68 -0.44 9.04 -5.48
CA PRO A 68 -0.91 9.34 -4.13
C PRO A 68 -2.44 9.36 -4.02
N MET A 69 -2.95 8.95 -2.86
CA MET A 69 -4.39 8.80 -2.62
C MET A 69 -5.18 10.09 -2.89
N SER A 70 -4.63 11.25 -2.53
CA SER A 70 -5.26 12.56 -2.81
C SER A 70 -5.44 12.83 -4.32
N ALA A 71 -4.52 12.37 -5.15
CA ALA A 71 -4.62 12.49 -6.60
C ALA A 71 -5.59 11.46 -7.19
N MET A 72 -5.68 10.26 -6.62
CA MET A 72 -6.63 9.22 -7.08
C MET A 72 -8.08 9.69 -7.01
N ASN A 73 -8.47 10.40 -5.96
CA ASN A 73 -9.84 10.93 -5.79
C ASN A 73 -10.27 11.84 -6.95
N ARG A 74 -9.33 12.55 -7.56
CA ARG A 74 -9.62 13.42 -8.72
C ARG A 74 -9.56 12.66 -10.03
N LEU A 75 -8.57 11.79 -10.19
CA LEU A 75 -8.29 11.16 -11.48
C LEU A 75 -9.16 9.94 -11.77
N LEU A 76 -9.57 9.17 -10.78
CA LEU A 76 -10.37 7.96 -11.03
C LEU A 76 -11.71 8.27 -11.71
N PRO A 77 -12.53 9.26 -11.25
CA PRO A 77 -13.76 9.62 -11.98
C PRO A 77 -13.50 10.13 -13.40
N GLN A 78 -12.44 10.92 -13.59
CA GLN A 78 -12.05 11.40 -14.92
C GLN A 78 -11.68 10.23 -15.84
N ILE A 79 -10.85 9.29 -15.39
CA ILE A 79 -10.44 8.13 -16.16
C ILE A 79 -11.64 7.25 -16.51
N LEU A 80 -12.56 7.04 -15.57
CA LEU A 80 -13.81 6.32 -15.84
C LEU A 80 -14.65 6.99 -16.93
N ASN A 81 -14.71 8.33 -16.94
CA ASN A 81 -15.42 9.06 -17.98
C ASN A 81 -14.76 8.90 -19.37
N GLU A 82 -13.43 9.05 -19.44
CA GLU A 82 -12.67 9.11 -20.70
C GLU A 82 -12.34 7.71 -21.27
N ALA A 83 -12.19 6.69 -20.43
CA ALA A 83 -11.83 5.35 -20.85
C ALA A 83 -12.92 4.69 -21.70
N SER A 84 -12.51 3.84 -22.66
CA SER A 84 -13.44 3.02 -23.42
C SER A 84 -14.11 1.97 -22.52
N GLU A 85 -15.26 1.43 -22.91
CA GLU A 85 -15.98 0.44 -22.12
C GLU A 85 -15.22 -0.88 -21.93
N ASN A 86 -14.27 -1.18 -22.80
CA ASN A 86 -13.44 -2.38 -22.71
C ASN A 86 -12.18 -2.19 -21.83
N THR A 87 -11.90 -0.97 -21.41
CA THR A 87 -10.74 -0.66 -20.56
C THR A 87 -10.99 -1.07 -19.12
N SER A 88 -10.15 -1.92 -18.56
CA SER A 88 -10.16 -2.24 -17.13
C SER A 88 -9.35 -1.20 -16.36
N ILE A 89 -9.86 -0.79 -15.21
CA ILE A 89 -9.19 0.22 -14.37
C ILE A 89 -8.97 -0.40 -13.00
N THR A 90 -7.76 -0.31 -12.48
CA THR A 90 -7.41 -0.70 -11.12
C THR A 90 -6.54 0.34 -10.46
N ASP A 91 -6.55 0.40 -9.15
CA ASP A 91 -5.62 1.19 -8.37
C ASP A 91 -4.78 0.29 -7.46
N VAL A 92 -3.69 0.83 -6.97
CA VAL A 92 -2.78 0.16 -6.02
C VAL A 92 -2.67 0.93 -4.69
N GLY A 93 -3.67 1.74 -4.40
CA GLY A 93 -3.69 2.61 -3.23
C GLY A 93 -3.78 1.85 -1.90
N SER A 94 -3.34 2.51 -0.84
CA SER A 94 -3.28 1.92 0.51
C SER A 94 -4.61 1.94 1.25
N THR A 95 -5.62 2.66 0.76
CA THR A 95 -6.99 2.73 1.31
C THR A 95 -8.01 2.56 0.19
N LYS A 96 -9.19 2.01 0.49
CA LYS A 96 -10.19 1.63 -0.52
C LYS A 96 -11.55 2.29 -0.30
N GLY A 97 -11.99 2.44 0.94
CA GLY A 97 -13.38 2.80 1.26
C GLY A 97 -13.85 4.10 0.63
N LYS A 98 -13.13 5.21 0.86
CA LYS A 98 -13.51 6.51 0.29
C LYS A 98 -13.45 6.54 -1.23
N LEU A 99 -12.47 5.85 -1.83
CA LEU A 99 -12.33 5.78 -3.29
C LEU A 99 -13.46 4.96 -3.92
N ALA A 100 -13.82 3.82 -3.31
CA ALA A 100 -14.95 3.00 -3.76
C ALA A 100 -16.27 3.77 -3.65
N GLN A 101 -16.50 4.47 -2.54
CA GLN A 101 -17.68 5.30 -2.32
C GLN A 101 -17.78 6.44 -3.35
N LEU A 102 -16.66 7.10 -3.67
CA LEU A 102 -16.61 8.20 -4.63
C LEU A 102 -17.17 7.82 -6.01
N VAL A 103 -16.96 6.58 -6.43
CA VAL A 103 -17.37 6.09 -7.76
C VAL A 103 -18.52 5.09 -7.72
N GLN A 104 -19.15 4.91 -6.57
CA GLN A 104 -20.19 3.92 -6.34
C GLN A 104 -21.34 4.03 -7.36
N ASP A 105 -21.81 5.25 -7.64
CA ASP A 105 -22.91 5.51 -8.55
C ASP A 105 -22.46 5.90 -9.98
N HIS A 106 -21.16 5.77 -10.27
CA HIS A 106 -20.64 6.13 -11.58
C HIS A 106 -21.15 5.14 -12.64
N PRO A 107 -21.64 5.58 -13.82
CA PRO A 107 -22.17 4.70 -14.87
C PRO A 107 -21.22 3.58 -15.29
N LYS A 108 -19.91 3.87 -15.27
CA LYS A 108 -18.84 2.93 -15.61
C LYS A 108 -18.17 2.30 -14.36
N ARG A 109 -18.82 2.31 -13.19
CA ARG A 109 -18.28 1.72 -11.95
C ARG A 109 -17.77 0.29 -12.16
N ARG A 110 -18.47 -0.47 -12.99
CA ARG A 110 -18.16 -1.89 -13.25
C ARG A 110 -16.84 -2.14 -13.98
N GLN A 111 -16.21 -1.11 -14.55
CA GLN A 111 -14.86 -1.18 -15.14
C GLN A 111 -13.75 -1.09 -14.10
N TYR A 112 -14.06 -0.57 -12.91
CA TYR A 112 -13.10 -0.37 -11.83
C TYR A 112 -13.05 -1.58 -10.90
N VAL A 113 -11.82 -2.08 -10.68
CA VAL A 113 -11.49 -3.17 -9.78
C VAL A 113 -10.56 -2.61 -8.69
N PRO A 114 -11.08 -2.24 -7.53
CA PRO A 114 -10.26 -1.71 -6.43
C PRO A 114 -9.26 -2.75 -5.96
N SER A 115 -7.99 -2.38 -5.81
CA SER A 115 -7.00 -3.33 -5.34
C SER A 115 -5.87 -2.69 -4.54
N HIS A 116 -5.13 -3.51 -3.79
CA HIS A 116 -3.99 -3.08 -3.01
C HIS A 116 -2.93 -4.20 -2.96
N PRO A 117 -1.83 -4.09 -3.71
CA PRO A 117 -0.68 -4.97 -3.56
C PRO A 117 0.06 -4.62 -2.27
N MET A 118 0.09 -5.56 -1.31
CA MET A 118 0.77 -5.38 -0.02
C MET A 118 2.29 -5.48 -0.20
N ALA A 119 2.85 -4.48 -0.88
CA ALA A 119 4.27 -4.40 -1.22
C ALA A 119 4.75 -2.95 -1.19
N GLY A 120 6.01 -2.73 -0.86
CA GLY A 120 6.64 -1.43 -0.84
C GLY A 120 7.95 -1.44 -0.06
N THR A 121 8.66 -0.33 -0.16
CA THR A 121 9.85 0.00 0.63
C THR A 121 9.74 1.47 1.07
N GLU A 122 10.68 1.94 1.86
CA GLU A 122 10.79 3.34 2.26
C GLU A 122 11.32 4.26 1.13
N ASN A 123 11.77 3.70 0.01
CA ASN A 123 12.28 4.45 -1.13
C ASN A 123 11.15 4.92 -2.06
N SER A 124 11.38 5.97 -2.83
CA SER A 124 10.41 6.58 -3.72
C SER A 124 11.03 6.98 -5.06
N GLY A 125 10.17 7.30 -6.05
CA GLY A 125 10.58 7.69 -7.39
C GLY A 125 10.87 6.52 -8.33
N PRO A 126 11.12 6.79 -9.63
CA PRO A 126 11.36 5.76 -10.65
C PRO A 126 12.61 4.91 -10.38
N GLN A 127 13.65 5.51 -9.81
CA GLN A 127 14.90 4.80 -9.46
C GLN A 127 14.71 3.75 -8.36
N ALA A 128 13.65 3.85 -7.58
CA ALA A 128 13.30 2.87 -6.56
C ALA A 128 12.57 1.64 -7.12
N ALA A 129 12.18 1.64 -8.40
CA ALA A 129 11.50 0.51 -9.03
C ALA A 129 12.35 -0.76 -8.98
N LEU A 130 11.73 -1.87 -8.59
CA LEU A 130 12.41 -3.15 -8.36
C LEU A 130 11.72 -4.27 -9.12
N ARG A 131 12.51 -5.10 -9.78
CA ARG A 131 12.05 -6.37 -10.36
C ARG A 131 11.62 -7.34 -9.27
N GLY A 132 10.51 -8.04 -9.51
CA GLY A 132 10.00 -9.04 -8.58
C GLY A 132 9.57 -8.49 -7.22
N LEU A 133 9.33 -7.16 -7.13
CA LEU A 133 8.87 -6.53 -5.89
C LEU A 133 7.65 -7.23 -5.29
N PHE A 134 6.80 -7.78 -6.15
CA PHE A 134 5.49 -8.32 -5.80
C PHE A 134 5.48 -9.83 -5.57
N ALA A 135 6.47 -10.56 -6.09
CA ALA A 135 6.51 -12.02 -6.06
C ALA A 135 6.31 -12.58 -4.65
N GLY A 136 5.37 -13.52 -4.51
CA GLY A 136 5.02 -14.18 -3.25
C GLY A 136 4.28 -13.29 -2.23
N LYS A 137 4.02 -12.02 -2.54
CA LYS A 137 3.27 -11.11 -1.67
C LYS A 137 1.77 -11.22 -1.91
N THR A 138 0.98 -10.55 -1.08
CA THR A 138 -0.48 -10.57 -1.16
C THR A 138 -0.98 -9.36 -1.94
N ALA A 139 -1.89 -9.58 -2.88
CA ALA A 139 -2.76 -8.55 -3.46
C ALA A 139 -4.16 -8.68 -2.87
N VAL A 140 -4.73 -7.59 -2.39
CA VAL A 140 -6.12 -7.52 -1.96
C VAL A 140 -6.94 -6.98 -3.12
N ILE A 141 -8.00 -7.70 -3.51
CA ILE A 141 -8.99 -7.22 -4.48
C ILE A 141 -10.28 -6.96 -3.71
N CYS A 142 -10.78 -5.73 -3.80
CA CYS A 142 -11.95 -5.31 -3.05
C CYS A 142 -13.20 -5.26 -3.93
N ASP A 143 -14.37 -5.45 -3.29
CA ASP A 143 -15.70 -5.28 -3.88
C ASP A 143 -15.85 -5.98 -5.25
N LYS A 144 -15.31 -7.19 -5.39
CA LYS A 144 -15.25 -7.92 -6.67
C LYS A 144 -16.60 -8.04 -7.36
N ASP A 145 -17.69 -8.14 -6.60
CA ASP A 145 -19.06 -8.32 -7.12
C ASP A 145 -19.61 -7.02 -7.77
N GLN A 146 -18.99 -5.88 -7.50
CA GLN A 146 -19.31 -4.60 -8.13
C GLN A 146 -18.55 -4.39 -9.47
N SER A 147 -17.60 -5.24 -9.80
CA SER A 147 -16.83 -5.21 -11.03
C SER A 147 -17.40 -6.19 -12.06
N ALA A 148 -17.36 -5.85 -13.35
CA ALA A 148 -17.76 -6.81 -14.38
C ALA A 148 -16.72 -7.93 -14.50
N GLY A 149 -17.19 -9.17 -14.71
CA GLY A 149 -16.33 -10.34 -14.63
C GLY A 149 -15.10 -10.33 -15.54
N HIS A 150 -15.21 -9.72 -16.74
CA HIS A 150 -14.05 -9.62 -17.64
C HIS A 150 -13.01 -8.59 -17.19
N HIS A 151 -13.42 -7.52 -16.51
CA HIS A 151 -12.50 -6.55 -15.92
C HIS A 151 -11.81 -7.15 -14.70
N LEU A 152 -12.57 -7.84 -13.83
CA LEU A 152 -12.00 -8.56 -12.69
C LEU A 152 -10.94 -9.58 -13.15
N LYS A 153 -11.27 -10.43 -14.12
CA LYS A 153 -10.34 -11.42 -14.67
C LYS A 153 -9.06 -10.81 -15.24
N ARG A 154 -9.15 -9.63 -15.86
CA ARG A 154 -7.95 -8.95 -16.39
C ARG A 154 -7.04 -8.44 -15.29
N VAL A 155 -7.60 -7.92 -14.19
CA VAL A 155 -6.81 -7.49 -13.02
C VAL A 155 -6.26 -8.69 -12.25
N GLU A 156 -7.02 -9.76 -12.12
CA GLU A 156 -6.52 -11.03 -11.56
C GLU A 156 -5.35 -11.57 -12.37
N ALA A 157 -5.46 -11.62 -13.71
CA ALA A 157 -4.37 -12.04 -14.59
C ALA A 157 -3.12 -11.14 -14.47
N MET A 158 -3.29 -9.83 -14.21
CA MET A 158 -2.17 -8.94 -13.90
C MET A 158 -1.47 -9.37 -12.61
N TYR A 159 -2.23 -9.65 -11.54
CA TYR A 159 -1.65 -10.08 -10.26
C TYR A 159 -1.04 -11.48 -10.33
N ASP A 160 -1.61 -12.38 -11.13
CA ASP A 160 -0.99 -13.69 -11.43
C ASP A 160 0.35 -13.51 -12.15
N ALA A 161 0.42 -12.62 -13.14
CA ALA A 161 1.67 -12.28 -13.81
C ALA A 161 2.71 -11.66 -12.87
N LEU A 162 2.29 -10.93 -11.85
CA LEU A 162 3.14 -10.41 -10.78
C LEU A 162 3.47 -11.45 -9.69
N GLU A 163 3.01 -12.69 -9.85
CA GLU A 163 3.20 -13.82 -8.91
C GLU A 163 2.68 -13.51 -7.50
N MET A 164 1.57 -12.77 -7.41
CA MET A 164 0.95 -12.41 -6.15
C MET A 164 -0.14 -13.41 -5.74
N ARG A 165 -0.26 -13.63 -4.44
CA ARG A 165 -1.39 -14.36 -3.87
C ARG A 165 -2.58 -13.40 -3.69
N MET A 166 -3.68 -13.66 -4.35
CA MET A 166 -4.88 -12.82 -4.23
C MET A 166 -5.74 -13.23 -3.03
N ILE A 167 -6.29 -12.23 -2.35
CA ILE A 167 -7.36 -12.36 -1.35
C ILE A 167 -8.46 -11.35 -1.66
N TYR A 168 -9.69 -11.66 -1.24
CA TYR A 168 -10.87 -10.86 -1.56
C TYR A 168 -11.58 -10.44 -0.28
N MET A 169 -12.02 -9.19 -0.22
CA MET A 169 -12.81 -8.63 0.86
C MET A 169 -13.56 -7.38 0.39
N SER A 170 -14.42 -6.81 1.21
CA SER A 170 -15.00 -5.49 0.93
C SER A 170 -13.96 -4.38 1.15
N SER A 171 -14.18 -3.22 0.51
CA SER A 171 -13.35 -2.02 0.74
C SER A 171 -13.35 -1.59 2.21
N THR A 172 -14.46 -1.75 2.90
CA THR A 172 -14.59 -1.45 4.34
C THR A 172 -13.75 -2.40 5.20
N GLU A 173 -13.84 -3.71 4.97
CA GLU A 173 -13.02 -4.70 5.67
C GLU A 173 -11.53 -4.47 5.44
N HIS A 174 -11.16 -4.16 4.19
CA HIS A 174 -9.78 -3.81 3.86
C HIS A 174 -9.25 -2.67 4.72
N ASP A 175 -9.99 -1.56 4.80
CA ASP A 175 -9.54 -0.36 5.50
C ASP A 175 -9.46 -0.59 7.01
N ILE A 176 -10.38 -1.36 7.60
CA ILE A 176 -10.29 -1.80 8.99
C ILE A 176 -9.03 -2.66 9.21
N HIS A 177 -8.82 -3.68 8.38
CA HIS A 177 -7.65 -4.56 8.53
C HIS A 177 -6.33 -3.80 8.31
N ALA A 178 -6.26 -2.92 7.30
CA ALA A 178 -5.09 -2.09 7.05
C ALA A 178 -4.77 -1.16 8.23
N ALA A 179 -5.81 -0.63 8.91
CA ALA A 179 -5.63 0.19 10.10
C ALA A 179 -4.87 -0.56 11.20
N PHE A 180 -5.22 -1.81 11.49
CA PHE A 180 -4.59 -2.61 12.54
C PHE A 180 -3.20 -3.14 12.15
N VAL A 181 -3.02 -3.66 10.92
CA VAL A 181 -1.77 -4.37 10.57
C VAL A 181 -0.72 -3.49 9.91
N SER A 182 -1.09 -2.31 9.43
CA SER A 182 -0.20 -1.39 8.73
C SER A 182 -0.19 0.01 9.36
N HIS A 183 -1.34 0.68 9.42
CA HIS A 183 -1.38 2.09 9.81
C HIS A 183 -0.97 2.28 11.28
N LEU A 184 -1.47 1.43 12.17
CA LEU A 184 -1.11 1.45 13.59
C LEU A 184 0.39 1.19 13.80
N SER A 185 1.00 0.32 13.00
CA SER A 185 2.45 0.05 13.07
C SER A 185 3.27 1.30 12.73
N HIS A 186 2.84 2.08 11.72
CA HIS A 186 3.50 3.33 11.37
C HIS A 186 3.29 4.41 12.44
N ILE A 187 2.06 4.57 12.95
CA ILE A 187 1.78 5.49 14.06
C ILE A 187 2.65 5.17 15.27
N SER A 188 2.72 3.89 15.67
CA SER A 188 3.53 3.45 16.80
C SER A 188 5.00 3.79 16.61
N SER A 189 5.51 3.59 15.39
CA SER A 189 6.88 3.93 15.01
C SER A 189 7.14 5.43 15.04
N PHE A 190 6.25 6.26 14.47
CA PHE A 190 6.35 7.71 14.50
C PHE A 190 6.28 8.27 15.92
N VAL A 191 5.32 7.79 16.71
CA VAL A 191 5.13 8.27 18.09
C VAL A 191 6.30 7.87 18.99
N LEU A 192 6.81 6.64 18.85
CA LEU A 192 7.99 6.20 19.60
C LEU A 192 9.23 7.04 19.21
N ALA A 193 9.45 7.27 17.92
CA ALA A 193 10.55 8.12 17.46
C ALA A 193 10.46 9.53 18.05
N ASN A 194 9.30 10.18 17.99
CA ASN A 194 9.08 11.51 18.56
C ASN A 194 9.32 11.52 20.08
N THR A 195 8.86 10.49 20.79
CA THR A 195 9.05 10.37 22.26
C THR A 195 10.53 10.36 22.61
N VAL A 196 11.36 9.62 21.86
CA VAL A 196 12.81 9.53 22.13
C VAL A 196 13.54 10.79 21.69
N LEU A 197 13.16 11.40 20.54
CA LEU A 197 13.70 12.69 20.07
C LEU A 197 13.43 13.82 21.08
N ASP A 198 12.28 13.82 21.73
CA ASP A 198 12.00 14.82 22.78
C ASP A 198 12.90 14.63 24.02
N MET A 199 13.25 13.38 24.35
CA MET A 199 14.20 13.11 25.43
C MET A 199 15.64 13.48 25.06
N GLU A 200 16.06 13.32 23.79
CA GLU A 200 17.40 13.70 23.32
C GLU A 200 17.72 15.18 23.59
N LYS A 201 16.74 16.06 23.47
CA LYS A 201 16.88 17.50 23.77
C LYS A 201 17.44 17.75 25.17
N ASN A 202 17.21 16.83 26.12
CA ASN A 202 17.64 16.93 27.51
C ASN A 202 18.79 15.97 27.86
N VAL A 203 18.99 14.90 27.08
CA VAL A 203 19.97 13.83 27.33
C VAL A 203 20.65 13.47 26.00
N ALA A 204 21.72 14.17 25.66
CA ALA A 204 22.41 14.03 24.36
C ALA A 204 22.96 12.61 24.08
N THR A 205 23.19 11.82 25.15
CA THR A 205 23.74 10.45 25.01
C THR A 205 22.69 9.36 24.90
N ILE A 206 21.37 9.70 24.79
CA ILE A 206 20.31 8.68 24.77
C ILE A 206 20.45 7.71 23.61
N PHE A 207 20.94 8.18 22.46
CA PHE A 207 21.14 7.36 21.27
C PHE A 207 22.40 6.47 21.34
N ASP A 208 23.32 6.70 22.28
CA ASP A 208 24.46 5.81 22.51
C ASP A 208 24.02 4.41 22.98
N LEU A 209 22.79 4.33 23.52
CA LEU A 209 22.16 3.10 23.94
C LEU A 209 21.25 2.47 22.86
N ALA A 210 21.08 3.13 21.71
CA ALA A 210 20.20 2.68 20.66
C ALA A 210 20.80 1.44 19.94
N GLY A 211 20.20 0.28 20.21
CA GLY A 211 20.58 -0.98 19.56
C GLY A 211 19.57 -1.40 18.47
N GLY A 212 19.82 -2.56 17.83
CA GLY A 212 19.00 -3.08 16.73
C GLY A 212 17.52 -3.28 17.06
N GLY A 213 17.16 -3.48 18.32
CA GLY A 213 15.76 -3.53 18.77
C GLY A 213 15.04 -2.19 18.56
N PHE A 214 15.66 -1.08 18.98
CA PHE A 214 15.13 0.24 18.76
C PHE A 214 15.06 0.56 17.26
N GLU A 215 16.17 0.36 16.53
CA GLU A 215 16.23 0.60 15.08
C GLU A 215 15.12 -0.11 14.32
N SER A 216 14.92 -1.41 14.59
CA SER A 216 13.87 -2.18 13.91
C SER A 216 12.47 -1.67 14.21
N THR A 217 12.22 -1.20 15.44
CA THR A 217 10.91 -0.70 15.87
C THR A 217 10.58 0.66 15.27
N VAL A 218 11.56 1.58 15.21
CA VAL A 218 11.36 2.93 14.64
C VAL A 218 11.62 3.02 13.14
N ARG A 219 11.98 1.94 12.47
CA ARG A 219 12.33 1.92 11.03
C ARG A 219 11.25 2.55 10.16
N LEU A 220 9.98 2.30 10.47
CA LEU A 220 8.84 2.83 9.71
C LEU A 220 8.70 4.35 9.83
N ALA A 221 9.28 4.98 10.85
CA ALA A 221 9.29 6.44 11.01
C ALA A 221 10.13 7.16 9.93
N LYS A 222 10.94 6.42 9.15
CA LYS A 222 11.64 6.96 7.96
C LYS A 222 10.72 7.16 6.75
N SER A 223 9.46 6.71 6.82
CA SER A 223 8.49 6.84 5.71
C SER A 223 8.06 8.29 5.48
N SER A 224 7.78 8.64 4.21
CA SER A 224 7.42 10.01 3.80
C SER A 224 6.12 10.49 4.45
N PRO A 225 6.12 11.67 5.11
CA PRO A 225 4.91 12.29 5.66
C PRO A 225 3.87 12.61 4.56
N GLU A 226 4.33 13.02 3.37
CA GLU A 226 3.48 13.37 2.23
C GLU A 226 2.70 12.17 1.72
N MET A 227 3.25 10.97 1.88
CA MET A 227 2.56 9.72 1.54
C MET A 227 1.58 9.31 2.65
N TRP A 228 2.00 9.40 3.92
CA TRP A 228 1.22 8.86 5.04
C TRP A 228 0.07 9.75 5.49
N THR A 229 0.23 11.08 5.43
CA THR A 229 -0.83 12.02 5.81
C THR A 229 -2.14 11.78 5.03
N PRO A 230 -2.13 11.66 3.69
CA PRO A 230 -3.34 11.33 2.93
C PRO A 230 -3.93 9.94 3.25
N ILE A 231 -3.08 8.97 3.60
CA ILE A 231 -3.54 7.62 3.99
C ILE A 231 -4.33 7.71 5.32
N PHE A 232 -3.79 8.41 6.32
CA PHE A 232 -4.48 8.62 7.59
C PHE A 232 -5.77 9.42 7.41
N GLU A 233 -5.75 10.48 6.60
CA GLU A 233 -6.95 11.27 6.30
C GLU A 233 -8.06 10.43 5.67
N GLN A 234 -7.70 9.53 4.76
CA GLN A 234 -8.70 8.70 4.07
C GLN A 234 -9.25 7.57 4.92
N ASN A 235 -8.48 7.06 5.89
CA ASN A 235 -8.90 5.96 6.77
C ASN A 235 -8.99 6.40 8.24
N ALA A 236 -9.33 7.67 8.49
CA ALA A 236 -9.26 8.28 9.82
C ALA A 236 -10.07 7.49 10.86
N ASP A 237 -11.32 7.14 10.55
CA ASP A 237 -12.22 6.46 11.49
C ASP A 237 -11.70 5.08 11.90
N SER A 238 -11.22 4.27 10.95
CA SER A 238 -10.65 2.95 11.25
C SER A 238 -9.31 3.07 11.99
N VAL A 239 -8.52 4.08 11.66
CA VAL A 239 -7.24 4.36 12.34
C VAL A 239 -7.48 4.83 13.77
N GLU A 240 -8.45 5.72 14.01
CA GLU A 240 -8.84 6.16 15.35
C GLU A 240 -9.28 4.96 16.20
N HIS A 241 -10.15 4.10 15.66
CA HIS A 241 -10.58 2.89 16.35
C HIS A 241 -9.40 1.96 16.73
N ALA A 242 -8.47 1.73 15.80
CA ALA A 242 -7.28 0.92 16.06
C ALA A 242 -6.37 1.56 17.11
N LEU A 243 -6.23 2.88 17.05
CA LEU A 243 -5.41 3.66 17.99
C LEU A 243 -6.01 3.66 19.39
N ASP A 244 -7.32 3.78 19.54
CA ASP A 244 -8.01 3.69 20.83
C ASP A 244 -7.77 2.34 21.51
N ALA A 245 -7.87 1.24 20.76
CA ALA A 245 -7.55 -0.09 21.27
C ALA A 245 -6.08 -0.19 21.75
N TYR A 246 -5.16 0.38 20.97
CA TYR A 246 -3.73 0.40 21.30
C TYR A 246 -3.44 1.24 22.55
N ILE A 247 -4.02 2.44 22.64
CA ILE A 247 -3.92 3.32 23.82
C ILE A 247 -4.49 2.61 25.06
N GLY A 248 -5.59 1.87 24.91
CA GLY A 248 -6.16 1.05 25.98
C GLY A 248 -5.13 0.07 26.56
N HIS A 249 -4.47 -0.71 25.71
CA HIS A 249 -3.42 -1.63 26.11
C HIS A 249 -2.21 -0.94 26.75
N LEU A 250 -1.80 0.23 26.24
CA LEU A 250 -0.71 1.03 26.84
C LEU A 250 -1.08 1.51 28.26
N LYS A 251 -2.32 1.99 28.45
CA LYS A 251 -2.80 2.41 29.77
C LYS A 251 -2.87 1.25 30.75
N GLU A 252 -3.33 0.08 30.32
CA GLU A 252 -3.35 -1.13 31.15
C GLU A 252 -1.94 -1.55 31.59
N PHE A 253 -0.98 -1.51 30.67
CA PHE A 253 0.42 -1.81 30.94
C PHE A 253 1.02 -0.81 31.95
N GLN A 254 0.79 0.49 31.71
CA GLN A 254 1.23 1.57 32.60
C GLN A 254 0.64 1.44 34.00
N SER A 255 -0.66 1.12 34.14
CA SER A 255 -1.32 0.90 35.43
C SER A 255 -0.69 -0.28 36.17
N ALA A 256 -0.45 -1.40 35.46
CA ALA A 256 0.19 -2.57 36.07
C ALA A 256 1.61 -2.28 36.55
N LEU A 257 2.39 -1.46 35.84
CA LEU A 257 3.71 -0.98 36.28
C LEU A 257 3.61 -0.12 37.53
N ARG A 258 2.70 0.86 37.53
CA ARG A 258 2.48 1.77 38.68
C ARG A 258 2.08 1.02 39.93
N GLU A 259 1.23 0.01 39.77
CA GLU A 259 0.70 -0.81 40.86
C GLU A 259 1.61 -1.99 41.21
N LYS A 260 2.77 -2.16 40.54
CA LYS A 260 3.73 -3.25 40.70
C LYS A 260 3.11 -4.65 40.56
N LYS A 261 2.10 -4.79 39.67
CA LYS A 261 1.39 -6.04 39.38
C LYS A 261 2.16 -6.90 38.36
N TRP A 262 3.27 -7.47 38.81
CA TRP A 262 4.22 -8.21 37.96
C TRP A 262 3.59 -9.42 37.28
N ASP A 263 2.70 -10.15 37.94
CA ASP A 263 1.99 -11.30 37.39
C ASP A 263 1.07 -10.88 36.21
N LYS A 264 0.41 -9.72 36.35
CA LYS A 264 -0.42 -9.15 35.25
C LYS A 264 0.45 -8.79 34.05
N ILE A 265 1.60 -8.17 34.29
CA ILE A 265 2.56 -7.84 33.20
C ILE A 265 3.04 -9.14 32.55
N GLN A 266 3.45 -10.14 33.32
CA GLN A 266 3.90 -11.42 32.74
C GLN A 266 2.82 -12.07 31.88
N THR A 267 1.56 -12.02 32.31
CA THR A 267 0.42 -12.55 31.58
C THR A 267 0.23 -11.82 30.24
N GLN A 268 0.31 -10.49 30.21
CA GLN A 268 0.24 -9.70 28.98
C GLN A 268 1.39 -10.04 28.03
N LEU A 269 2.62 -10.19 28.53
CA LEU A 269 3.78 -10.57 27.72
C LEU A 269 3.62 -11.99 27.12
N LYS A 270 3.12 -12.96 27.91
CA LYS A 270 2.84 -14.32 27.43
C LYS A 270 1.79 -14.32 26.33
N ARG A 271 0.70 -13.55 26.49
CA ARG A 271 -0.33 -13.37 25.45
C ARG A 271 0.26 -12.77 24.17
N ALA A 272 1.09 -11.72 24.30
CA ALA A 272 1.73 -11.10 23.14
C ALA A 272 2.64 -12.08 22.38
N ASN A 273 3.26 -13.03 23.07
CA ASN A 273 4.12 -14.05 22.44
C ASN A 273 3.35 -15.00 21.50
N GLU A 274 2.02 -15.06 21.56
CA GLU A 274 1.20 -15.84 20.62
C GLU A 274 1.37 -15.36 19.16
N ILE A 275 1.83 -14.12 18.97
CA ILE A 275 2.16 -13.58 17.64
C ILE A 275 3.22 -14.41 16.90
N ARG A 276 4.06 -15.16 17.63
CA ARG A 276 5.07 -16.05 17.03
C ARG A 276 4.46 -17.03 16.03
N ARG A 277 3.27 -17.56 16.34
CA ARG A 277 2.54 -18.47 15.44
C ARG A 277 2.21 -17.79 14.11
N VAL A 278 1.81 -16.53 14.15
CA VAL A 278 1.45 -15.75 12.96
C VAL A 278 2.71 -15.47 12.11
N LEU A 279 3.80 -15.06 12.78
CA LEU A 279 5.07 -14.75 12.11
C LEU A 279 5.67 -16.01 11.45
N GLN A 280 5.63 -17.16 12.13
CA GLN A 280 6.06 -18.44 11.53
C GLN A 280 5.24 -18.78 10.29
N SER A 281 3.92 -18.64 10.35
CA SER A 281 3.04 -18.88 9.18
C SER A 281 3.36 -17.94 7.99
N ILE A 282 3.77 -16.71 8.25
CA ILE A 282 4.20 -15.76 7.22
C ILE A 282 5.52 -16.21 6.60
N ASP A 283 6.49 -16.63 7.42
CA ASP A 283 7.80 -17.06 6.93
C ASP A 283 7.73 -18.40 6.16
N ASP A 284 6.88 -19.32 6.59
CA ASP A 284 6.66 -20.57 5.89
C ASP A 284 6.04 -20.34 4.50
N LYS A 285 5.09 -19.41 4.39
CA LYS A 285 4.52 -19.01 3.09
C LYS A 285 5.56 -18.40 2.15
N LYS A 286 6.52 -17.63 2.66
CA LYS A 286 7.63 -17.08 1.85
C LYS A 286 8.60 -18.13 1.35
N LYS A 287 8.76 -19.25 2.07
CA LYS A 287 9.65 -20.35 1.68
C LYS A 287 9.07 -21.23 0.58
N VAL A 288 7.75 -21.40 0.55
CA VAL A 288 7.05 -22.19 -0.47
C VAL A 288 7.02 -21.48 -1.84
N THR A 289 7.21 -20.16 -1.85
CA THR A 289 7.15 -19.33 -3.06
C THR A 289 8.56 -19.05 -3.66
N ARG A 290 9.60 -19.59 -3.09
CA ARG A 290 11.00 -19.61 -3.63
C ARG A 290 11.33 -20.96 -4.23
#